data_ae080c6cf3b7e7c465e8b21ebd75bd1c
#
_entry.id   ae080c6cf3b7e7c465e8b21ebd75bd1c
#
_cell.length_a   1.000
_cell.length_b   1.000
_cell.length_c   1.000
_cell.angle_alpha   90.00
_cell.angle_beta   90.00
_cell.angle_gamma   90.00
#
_symmetry.space_group_name_H-M   'P 1'
#
loop_
_entity.id
_entity.type
_entity.pdbx_description
1 polymer ?
#
loop_
_entity_poly.entity_id
_entity_poly.type
_entity_poly.pdbx_seq_one_letter_code
_entity_poly.pdbx_strand_id
1 'polypeptide(L)'
;MTNLVPKGFWDKLRRFWQKMQIYLHISFFFCTFARDLNVPIMKKGLFMLALACVCVCAQARTRYVGGDISMLPQYEQYSSGYKNVNGQKISNLITWLTAECGWNTFRVRIFVHPDQKAPDYQQTDYAIVQDLAYVTALGKRIKDAGAYFMLDFHYSDSWVDALHIQAPAAWKGASDEVMADSLSAYTHMVLQTLKAAGATPDFVQVGNEIMYGLCGMQVHPYDKSGDNWTGYLGLLKAGCNAVREECPNAQIIIHTDRPTNTGYNSYYYGKLRDNEVDFDIIGLSYYPFWHGYLNAAQVADKSDKNNLVNAVKNLKTLFPNKRVHIVECAYNFQHWPTQGVNYDTRDAWPCSVQGQYNFVKDLVDNLIPLENVDGISYWFPEDAGNGDYVNWTTKEGIVEGDWSNRGFWDENKNQSGHTINKTGSPQSGQTAADVCAPYYMSKFVESTQDIEAVGEPASAVKKLMNGQVVIERNGNTYTLDGKRITR
;
A
#
# COMPACT_ATOMS: atom_id res chain seq x y z
N MET A 1 26.73 29.88 30.47
CA MET A 1 26.72 29.40 29.08
C MET A 1 26.33 27.93 29.05
N THR A 2 25.07 27.64 29.27
CA THR A 2 24.54 26.27 29.24
C THR A 2 23.08 26.37 28.79
N ASN A 3 22.83 26.33 27.48
CA ASN A 3 21.52 26.06 26.88
C ASN A 3 21.56 26.32 25.35
N LEU A 4 22.19 25.42 24.58
CA LEU A 4 22.24 25.53 23.12
C LEU A 4 22.05 24.19 22.40
N VAL A 5 21.51 23.16 23.08
CA VAL A 5 21.24 21.89 22.41
C VAL A 5 19.74 21.57 22.54
N PRO A 6 18.98 21.49 21.42
CA PRO A 6 17.56 21.17 21.46
C PRO A 6 17.31 19.80 22.14
N LYS A 7 16.25 19.71 22.94
CA LYS A 7 15.87 18.50 23.69
C LYS A 7 15.81 17.23 22.82
N GLY A 8 15.42 17.35 21.54
CA GLY A 8 15.38 16.24 20.58
C GLY A 8 16.75 15.74 20.06
N PHE A 9 17.83 16.49 20.26
CA PHE A 9 19.16 16.06 19.86
C PHE A 9 19.64 14.85 20.69
N TRP A 10 19.41 14.88 22.00
CA TRP A 10 19.81 13.80 22.90
C TRP A 10 19.04 12.51 22.67
N ASP A 11 17.77 12.59 22.26
CA ASP A 11 16.97 11.42 21.93
C ASP A 11 17.37 10.80 20.58
N LYS A 12 17.73 11.62 19.59
CA LYS A 12 18.32 11.14 18.33
C LYS A 12 19.69 10.49 18.58
N LEU A 13 20.49 11.09 19.47
CA LEU A 13 21.80 10.55 19.83
C LEU A 13 21.67 9.23 20.61
N ARG A 14 20.69 9.12 21.52
CA ARG A 14 20.40 7.88 22.28
C ARG A 14 19.97 6.73 21.33
N ARG A 15 19.06 7.00 20.37
CA ARG A 15 18.66 6.00 19.36
C ARG A 15 19.80 5.61 18.44
N PHE A 16 20.64 6.56 18.06
CA PHE A 16 21.87 6.29 17.31
C PHE A 16 22.83 5.40 18.11
N TRP A 17 23.05 5.68 19.40
CA TRP A 17 23.87 4.86 20.28
C TRP A 17 23.30 3.46 20.52
N GLN A 18 22.00 3.32 20.67
CA GLN A 18 21.35 1.99 20.79
C GLN A 18 21.55 1.15 19.52
N LYS A 19 21.35 1.74 18.34
CA LYS A 19 21.64 1.07 17.07
C LYS A 19 23.13 0.73 16.97
N MET A 20 24.01 1.64 17.34
CA MET A 20 25.46 1.42 17.32
C MET A 20 25.94 0.34 18.28
N GLN A 21 25.28 0.15 19.42
CA GLN A 21 25.60 -0.96 20.34
C GLN A 21 25.26 -2.33 19.73
N ILE A 22 24.16 -2.42 18.98
CA ILE A 22 23.82 -3.65 18.25
C ILE A 22 24.88 -3.93 17.17
N TYR A 23 25.32 -2.91 16.45
CA TYR A 23 26.39 -3.04 15.44
C TYR A 23 27.76 -3.38 16.07
N LEU A 24 28.06 -2.85 17.26
CA LEU A 24 29.28 -3.19 17.99
C LEU A 24 29.29 -4.66 18.46
N HIS A 25 28.14 -5.21 18.86
CA HIS A 25 28.03 -6.64 19.21
C HIS A 25 28.23 -7.54 17.99
N ILE A 26 27.65 -7.17 16.86
CA ILE A 26 27.83 -7.88 15.58
C ILE A 26 29.30 -7.76 15.12
N SER A 27 29.88 -6.56 15.18
CA SER A 27 31.29 -6.32 14.83
C SER A 27 32.24 -7.08 15.74
N PHE A 28 31.94 -7.21 17.04
CA PHE A 28 32.75 -7.99 17.97
C PHE A 28 32.71 -9.48 17.68
N PHE A 29 31.57 -10.02 17.29
CA PHE A 29 31.43 -11.41 16.83
C PHE A 29 32.27 -11.66 15.57
N PHE A 30 32.25 -10.75 14.59
CA PHE A 30 33.05 -10.85 13.37
C PHE A 30 34.53 -10.56 13.60
N CYS A 31 34.91 -9.70 14.57
CA CYS A 31 36.30 -9.52 14.95
C CYS A 31 36.93 -10.78 15.53
N THR A 32 36.19 -11.56 16.32
CA THR A 32 36.64 -12.85 16.84
C THR A 32 36.82 -13.85 15.69
N PHE A 33 35.89 -13.87 14.74
CA PHE A 33 35.97 -14.71 13.53
C PHE A 33 37.12 -14.32 12.59
N ALA A 34 37.36 -13.02 12.40
CA ALA A 34 38.46 -12.51 11.56
C ALA A 34 39.85 -12.72 12.20
N ARG A 35 39.93 -12.88 13.53
CA ARG A 35 41.18 -13.20 14.25
C ARG A 35 41.70 -14.59 13.86
N ASP A 36 40.81 -15.51 13.58
CA ASP A 36 41.17 -16.89 13.21
C ASP A 36 41.62 -17.04 11.76
N LEU A 37 41.45 -15.99 10.93
CA LEU A 37 41.77 -16.01 9.48
C LEU A 37 43.18 -15.50 9.11
N ASN A 38 44.01 -15.17 10.07
CA ASN A 38 45.43 -14.75 9.88
C ASN A 38 45.70 -13.67 8.79
N VAL A 39 44.77 -12.69 8.64
CA VAL A 39 44.88 -11.60 7.65
C VAL A 39 45.44 -10.33 8.27
N PRO A 40 46.38 -9.57 7.60
CA PRO A 40 46.97 -8.35 8.14
C PRO A 40 45.93 -7.30 8.59
N ILE A 41 46.16 -6.64 9.72
CA ILE A 41 45.22 -5.78 10.45
C ILE A 41 44.59 -4.67 9.56
N MET A 42 45.37 -4.05 8.65
CA MET A 42 44.87 -3.02 7.73
C MET A 42 43.85 -3.57 6.71
N LYS A 43 44.07 -4.79 6.21
CA LYS A 43 43.10 -5.46 5.30
C LYS A 43 41.87 -5.94 6.04
N LYS A 44 41.98 -6.27 7.35
CA LYS A 44 40.86 -6.62 8.22
C LYS A 44 39.93 -5.43 8.42
N GLY A 45 40.47 -4.23 8.66
CA GLY A 45 39.66 -3.02 8.82
C GLY A 45 38.88 -2.64 7.55
N LEU A 46 39.53 -2.73 6.38
CA LEU A 46 38.89 -2.45 5.10
C LEU A 46 37.82 -3.50 4.72
N PHE A 47 38.11 -4.77 5.01
CA PHE A 47 37.16 -5.86 4.79
C PHE A 47 35.93 -5.76 5.71
N MET A 48 36.14 -5.37 6.99
CA MET A 48 35.05 -5.14 7.95
C MET A 48 34.22 -3.92 7.60
N LEU A 49 34.86 -2.84 7.10
CA LEU A 49 34.12 -1.67 6.60
C LEU A 49 33.31 -2.01 5.34
N ALA A 50 33.88 -2.77 4.43
CA ALA A 50 33.19 -3.24 3.24
C ALA A 50 32.03 -4.19 3.58
N LEU A 51 32.22 -5.11 4.54
CA LEU A 51 31.17 -6.02 5.02
C LEU A 51 30.06 -5.27 5.77
N ALA A 52 30.43 -4.28 6.60
CA ALA A 52 29.45 -3.41 7.26
C ALA A 52 28.69 -2.53 6.25
N CYS A 53 29.35 -2.02 5.21
CA CYS A 53 28.69 -1.31 4.11
C CYS A 53 27.76 -2.23 3.31
N VAL A 54 28.15 -3.46 3.05
CA VAL A 54 27.29 -4.44 2.35
C VAL A 54 26.10 -4.86 3.22
N CYS A 55 26.29 -5.05 4.53
CA CYS A 55 25.19 -5.34 5.44
C CYS A 55 24.21 -4.15 5.62
N VAL A 56 24.69 -2.90 5.50
CA VAL A 56 23.82 -1.71 5.54
C VAL A 56 23.04 -1.53 4.23
N CYS A 57 23.57 -2.05 3.10
CA CYS A 57 22.92 -1.95 1.80
C CYS A 57 21.90 -3.07 1.52
N ALA A 58 21.87 -4.14 2.32
CA ALA A 58 21.03 -5.32 2.10
C ALA A 58 19.96 -5.50 3.19
N GLN A 59 19.35 -4.42 3.67
CA GLN A 59 18.03 -4.61 4.28
C GLN A 59 17.05 -4.90 3.15
N ALA A 60 16.71 -6.17 3.01
CA ALA A 60 15.61 -6.58 2.15
C ALA A 60 14.37 -5.75 2.49
N ARG A 61 13.87 -5.12 1.47
CA ARG A 61 12.81 -4.16 1.60
C ARG A 61 11.49 -4.90 1.63
N THR A 62 10.74 -4.77 2.72
CA THR A 62 9.38 -5.29 2.78
C THR A 62 8.51 -4.60 1.74
N ARG A 63 7.80 -5.37 0.95
CA ARG A 63 6.75 -4.91 0.04
C ARG A 63 5.38 -5.32 0.57
N TYR A 64 4.39 -4.49 0.25
CA TYR A 64 3.05 -4.60 0.78
C TYR A 64 2.06 -4.80 -0.36
N VAL A 65 1.25 -5.82 -0.24
CA VAL A 65 0.21 -6.12 -1.24
C VAL A 65 -1.08 -6.47 -0.53
N GLY A 66 -2.18 -5.93 -1.05
CA GLY A 66 -3.48 -6.20 -0.48
C GLY A 66 -4.60 -5.39 -1.13
N GLY A 67 -5.54 -4.96 -0.30
CA GLY A 67 -6.67 -4.17 -0.80
C GLY A 67 -7.40 -3.41 0.28
N ASP A 68 -8.20 -2.45 -0.16
CA ASP A 68 -9.20 -1.79 0.67
C ASP A 68 -10.42 -2.70 0.82
N ILE A 69 -10.64 -3.17 2.04
CA ILE A 69 -11.73 -4.09 2.38
C ILE A 69 -12.75 -3.44 3.32
N SER A 70 -12.91 -2.13 3.18
CA SER A 70 -13.79 -1.34 4.06
C SER A 70 -15.24 -1.79 4.05
N MET A 71 -15.67 -2.48 3.00
CA MET A 71 -17.04 -2.98 2.86
C MET A 71 -17.20 -4.46 3.21
N LEU A 72 -16.12 -5.16 3.56
CA LEU A 72 -16.15 -6.60 3.78
C LEU A 72 -17.24 -7.06 4.77
N PRO A 73 -17.47 -6.41 5.93
CA PRO A 73 -18.56 -6.81 6.83
C PRO A 73 -19.96 -6.71 6.21
N GLN A 74 -20.20 -5.72 5.32
CA GLN A 74 -21.47 -5.60 4.61
C GLN A 74 -21.64 -6.73 3.60
N TYR A 75 -20.61 -7.02 2.79
CA TYR A 75 -20.68 -8.13 1.84
C TYR A 75 -20.84 -9.48 2.55
N GLU A 76 -20.15 -9.69 3.67
CA GLU A 76 -20.34 -10.91 4.49
C GLU A 76 -21.77 -11.05 5.04
N GLN A 77 -22.43 -9.93 5.33
CA GLN A 77 -23.80 -9.92 5.85
C GLN A 77 -24.83 -10.18 4.76
N TYR A 78 -24.65 -9.63 3.56
CA TYR A 78 -25.69 -9.54 2.53
C TYR A 78 -25.43 -10.42 1.30
N SER A 79 -24.22 -10.94 1.11
CA SER A 79 -23.92 -11.84 -0.01
C SER A 79 -24.02 -13.31 0.38
N SER A 80 -23.99 -14.21 -0.61
CA SER A 80 -23.90 -15.66 -0.39
C SER A 80 -22.53 -16.11 0.15
N GLY A 81 -21.61 -15.17 0.28
CA GLY A 81 -20.23 -15.37 0.71
C GLY A 81 -19.29 -15.78 -0.43
N TYR A 82 -18.03 -15.92 -0.08
CA TYR A 82 -16.94 -16.15 -1.03
C TYR A 82 -16.63 -17.64 -1.20
N LYS A 83 -16.14 -18.01 -2.37
CA LYS A 83 -15.61 -19.34 -2.68
C LYS A 83 -14.26 -19.19 -3.37
N ASN A 84 -13.44 -20.22 -3.34
CA ASN A 84 -12.16 -20.25 -4.03
C ASN A 84 -12.33 -20.77 -5.47
N VAL A 85 -11.21 -20.91 -6.20
CA VAL A 85 -11.18 -21.43 -7.58
C VAL A 85 -11.80 -22.83 -7.76
N ASN A 86 -11.87 -23.60 -6.69
CA ASN A 86 -12.44 -24.95 -6.68
C ASN A 86 -13.91 -24.96 -6.24
N GLY A 87 -14.54 -23.79 -6.07
CA GLY A 87 -15.91 -23.67 -5.61
C GLY A 87 -16.12 -23.93 -4.11
N GLN A 88 -15.05 -24.07 -3.34
CA GLN A 88 -15.11 -24.28 -1.90
C GLN A 88 -15.35 -22.96 -1.17
N LYS A 89 -16.22 -22.99 -0.16
CA LYS A 89 -16.53 -21.78 0.64
C LYS A 89 -15.30 -21.27 1.38
N ILE A 90 -15.05 -19.98 1.28
CA ILE A 90 -14.07 -19.24 2.08
C ILE A 90 -14.77 -18.74 3.33
N SER A 91 -14.38 -19.22 4.50
CA SER A 91 -14.99 -18.86 5.78
C SER A 91 -14.52 -17.51 6.32
N ASN A 92 -13.32 -17.08 5.97
CA ASN A 92 -12.72 -15.81 6.37
C ASN A 92 -11.86 -15.30 5.22
N LEU A 93 -12.33 -14.24 4.56
CA LEU A 93 -11.68 -13.72 3.35
C LEU A 93 -10.28 -13.15 3.66
N ILE A 94 -10.10 -12.45 4.77
CA ILE A 94 -8.80 -11.87 5.16
C ILE A 94 -7.76 -12.98 5.30
N THR A 95 -8.09 -13.99 6.10
CA THR A 95 -7.19 -15.14 6.32
C THR A 95 -6.89 -15.89 5.03
N TRP A 96 -7.88 -16.05 4.15
CA TRP A 96 -7.71 -16.74 2.88
C TRP A 96 -6.80 -15.93 1.93
N LEU A 97 -7.03 -14.62 1.78
CA LEU A 97 -6.20 -13.75 0.96
C LEU A 97 -4.75 -13.75 1.47
N THR A 98 -4.55 -13.77 2.79
CA THR A 98 -3.22 -13.82 3.39
C THR A 98 -2.54 -15.16 3.15
N ALA A 99 -3.22 -16.27 3.43
CA ALA A 99 -2.63 -17.61 3.39
C ALA A 99 -2.47 -18.16 1.96
N GLU A 100 -3.47 -17.94 1.11
CA GLU A 100 -3.53 -18.56 -0.22
C GLU A 100 -3.06 -17.61 -1.34
N CYS A 101 -3.32 -16.30 -1.20
CA CYS A 101 -2.93 -15.31 -2.21
C CYS A 101 -1.67 -14.53 -1.84
N GLY A 102 -1.09 -14.73 -0.65
CA GLY A 102 0.12 -14.04 -0.20
C GLY A 102 -0.04 -12.54 0.04
N TRP A 103 -1.27 -12.07 0.25
CA TRP A 103 -1.53 -10.68 0.62
C TRP A 103 -1.12 -10.43 2.07
N ASN A 104 -0.55 -9.28 2.33
CA ASN A 104 -0.03 -8.98 3.67
C ASN A 104 -0.54 -7.65 4.25
N THR A 105 -1.35 -6.87 3.52
CA THR A 105 -1.79 -5.54 3.95
C THR A 105 -3.25 -5.32 3.59
N PHE A 106 -4.03 -4.76 4.52
CA PHE A 106 -5.42 -4.40 4.26
C PHE A 106 -5.69 -2.97 4.71
N ARG A 107 -6.34 -2.20 3.83
CA ARG A 107 -6.75 -0.82 4.05
C ARG A 107 -8.21 -0.78 4.49
N VAL A 108 -8.52 0.10 5.45
CA VAL A 108 -9.88 0.38 5.91
C VAL A 108 -10.01 1.88 6.13
N ARG A 109 -11.02 2.50 5.51
CA ARG A 109 -11.37 3.90 5.71
C ARG A 109 -12.15 4.12 6.98
N ILE A 110 -12.09 5.34 7.52
CA ILE A 110 -12.90 5.78 8.65
C ILE A 110 -13.51 7.16 8.36
N PHE A 111 -14.81 7.30 8.65
CA PHE A 111 -15.51 8.58 8.68
C PHE A 111 -15.62 9.08 10.11
N VAL A 112 -15.76 10.40 10.27
CA VAL A 112 -15.87 11.01 11.61
C VAL A 112 -17.22 10.67 12.25
N HIS A 113 -18.30 10.88 11.50
CA HIS A 113 -19.64 10.51 11.89
C HIS A 113 -20.42 10.15 10.64
N PRO A 114 -20.39 8.86 10.23
CA PRO A 114 -20.93 8.44 8.95
C PRO A 114 -22.36 8.93 8.70
N ASP A 115 -22.56 9.71 7.66
CA ASP A 115 -23.86 10.21 7.23
C ASP A 115 -24.17 9.75 5.80
N GLN A 116 -25.03 8.75 5.67
CA GLN A 116 -25.49 8.22 4.40
C GLN A 116 -26.30 9.21 3.56
N LYS A 117 -26.72 10.32 4.17
CA LYS A 117 -27.45 11.41 3.52
C LYS A 117 -26.62 12.67 3.38
N ALA A 118 -25.32 12.54 3.24
CA ALA A 118 -24.43 13.68 3.08
C ALA A 118 -24.93 14.64 2.00
N PRO A 119 -24.76 15.95 2.18
CA PRO A 119 -25.43 16.98 1.36
C PRO A 119 -25.15 16.92 -0.13
N ASP A 120 -24.03 16.35 -0.52
CA ASP A 120 -23.58 16.28 -1.90
C ASP A 120 -24.15 15.05 -2.65
N TYR A 121 -24.75 14.11 -1.92
CA TYR A 121 -25.39 12.93 -2.48
C TYR A 121 -26.91 13.06 -2.35
N GLN A 122 -27.58 13.16 -3.47
CA GLN A 122 -29.04 13.23 -3.52
C GLN A 122 -29.71 11.93 -3.10
N GLN A 123 -28.96 10.84 -2.99
CA GLN A 123 -29.41 9.50 -2.66
C GLN A 123 -28.70 8.99 -1.41
N THR A 124 -29.32 8.00 -0.75
CA THR A 124 -28.69 7.32 0.38
C THR A 124 -27.52 6.46 -0.13
N ASP A 125 -26.34 6.69 0.40
CA ASP A 125 -25.16 5.86 0.10
C ASP A 125 -24.93 4.86 1.25
N TYR A 126 -25.26 3.62 1.01
CA TYR A 126 -25.14 2.53 1.98
C TYR A 126 -23.67 2.08 2.20
N ALA A 127 -22.73 2.60 1.43
CA ALA A 127 -21.31 2.34 1.64
C ALA A 127 -20.69 3.23 2.74
N ILE A 128 -21.42 4.24 3.22
CA ILE A 128 -20.97 5.15 4.28
C ILE A 128 -21.40 4.59 5.64
N VAL A 129 -20.62 3.69 6.21
CA VAL A 129 -20.93 3.00 7.47
C VAL A 129 -19.73 2.86 8.40
N GLN A 130 -18.54 3.23 7.96
CA GLN A 130 -17.28 2.97 8.67
C GLN A 130 -17.06 3.98 9.80
N ASP A 131 -17.80 3.81 10.90
CA ASP A 131 -17.55 4.48 12.17
C ASP A 131 -16.40 3.83 12.95
N LEU A 132 -16.05 4.40 14.10
CA LEU A 132 -14.96 3.91 14.92
C LEU A 132 -15.18 2.47 15.41
N ALA A 133 -16.40 2.08 15.76
CA ALA A 133 -16.69 0.74 16.24
C ALA A 133 -16.51 -0.30 15.12
N TYR A 134 -17.04 0.00 13.94
CA TYR A 134 -16.89 -0.80 12.74
C TYR A 134 -15.41 -1.00 12.37
N VAL A 135 -14.66 0.09 12.29
CA VAL A 135 -13.24 0.07 11.92
C VAL A 135 -12.40 -0.65 12.96
N THR A 136 -12.72 -0.49 14.25
CA THR A 136 -12.04 -1.20 15.33
C THR A 136 -12.21 -2.71 15.20
N ALA A 137 -13.43 -3.18 14.95
CA ALA A 137 -13.72 -4.60 14.77
C ALA A 137 -13.00 -5.18 13.53
N LEU A 138 -13.03 -4.47 12.40
CA LEU A 138 -12.38 -4.92 11.17
C LEU A 138 -10.85 -4.85 11.28
N GLY A 139 -10.29 -3.78 11.84
CA GLY A 139 -8.86 -3.63 12.09
C GLY A 139 -8.31 -4.74 12.99
N LYS A 140 -9.06 -5.12 14.04
CA LYS A 140 -8.70 -6.27 14.87
C LYS A 140 -8.67 -7.58 14.07
N ARG A 141 -9.64 -7.83 13.20
CA ARG A 141 -9.65 -9.02 12.34
C ARG A 141 -8.42 -9.08 11.42
N ILE A 142 -7.98 -7.92 10.91
CA ILE A 142 -6.76 -7.80 10.09
C ILE A 142 -5.53 -8.17 10.92
N LYS A 143 -5.39 -7.60 12.11
CA LYS A 143 -4.26 -7.90 13.00
C LYS A 143 -4.26 -9.35 13.48
N ASP A 144 -5.42 -9.92 13.78
CA ASP A 144 -5.56 -11.33 14.18
C ASP A 144 -5.17 -12.31 13.03
N ALA A 145 -5.31 -11.89 11.79
CA ALA A 145 -4.84 -12.64 10.63
C ALA A 145 -3.31 -12.50 10.38
N GLY A 146 -2.60 -11.71 11.19
CA GLY A 146 -1.17 -11.46 11.06
C GLY A 146 -0.79 -10.49 9.94
N ALA A 147 -1.77 -9.76 9.38
CA ALA A 147 -1.56 -8.80 8.31
C ALA A 147 -1.29 -7.38 8.83
N TYR A 148 -0.72 -6.54 7.99
CA TYR A 148 -0.57 -5.11 8.23
C TYR A 148 -1.91 -4.41 8.05
N PHE A 149 -2.22 -3.50 8.96
CA PHE A 149 -3.42 -2.69 8.93
C PHE A 149 -3.08 -1.26 8.47
N MET A 150 -3.73 -0.80 7.39
CA MET A 150 -3.68 0.57 6.89
C MET A 150 -5.00 1.26 7.22
N LEU A 151 -4.93 2.27 8.08
CA LEU A 151 -6.08 3.12 8.43
C LEU A 151 -6.11 4.34 7.52
N ASP A 152 -7.27 4.59 6.90
CA ASP A 152 -7.50 5.73 6.02
C ASP A 152 -8.49 6.72 6.64
N PHE A 153 -8.01 7.86 7.08
CA PHE A 153 -8.86 8.94 7.59
C PHE A 153 -9.46 9.78 6.47
N HIS A 154 -10.78 9.78 6.33
CA HIS A 154 -11.45 10.73 5.45
C HIS A 154 -11.60 12.12 6.07
N TYR A 155 -11.60 12.25 7.42
CA TYR A 155 -11.86 13.50 8.14
C TYR A 155 -13.12 14.21 7.66
N SER A 156 -14.16 13.45 7.40
CA SER A 156 -15.47 13.87 6.93
C SER A 156 -16.52 12.89 7.44
N ASP A 157 -17.79 13.23 7.32
CA ASP A 157 -18.91 12.34 7.61
C ASP A 157 -19.31 11.50 6.38
N SER A 158 -18.69 11.77 5.23
CA SER A 158 -18.88 11.01 3.98
C SER A 158 -17.60 11.00 3.15
N TRP A 159 -17.70 10.58 1.89
CA TRP A 159 -16.58 10.50 0.96
C TRP A 159 -15.78 11.80 0.86
N VAL A 160 -14.46 11.69 0.91
CA VAL A 160 -13.50 12.73 0.52
C VAL A 160 -12.74 12.22 -0.70
N ASP A 161 -12.68 13.06 -1.72
CA ASP A 161 -11.93 12.84 -2.95
C ASP A 161 -11.55 14.19 -3.58
N ALA A 162 -11.03 14.19 -4.79
CA ALA A 162 -10.62 15.40 -5.50
C ALA A 162 -11.71 16.48 -5.66
N LEU A 163 -12.99 16.10 -5.56
CA LEU A 163 -14.15 17.00 -5.73
C LEU A 163 -14.89 17.26 -4.40
N HIS A 164 -14.70 16.41 -3.42
CA HIS A 164 -15.41 16.41 -2.14
C HIS A 164 -14.42 16.59 -0.99
N ILE A 165 -14.27 17.84 -0.54
CA ILE A 165 -13.30 18.19 0.51
C ILE A 165 -13.97 18.71 1.80
N GLN A 166 -15.26 18.41 1.97
CA GLN A 166 -16.06 18.97 3.06
C GLN A 166 -15.57 18.54 4.45
N ALA A 167 -15.70 19.48 5.41
CA ALA A 167 -15.47 19.16 6.81
C ALA A 167 -16.63 18.33 7.38
N PRO A 168 -16.40 17.56 8.46
CA PRO A 168 -17.48 16.98 9.25
C PRO A 168 -18.47 18.05 9.70
N ALA A 169 -19.75 17.71 9.79
CA ALA A 169 -20.79 18.65 10.19
C ALA A 169 -20.49 19.33 11.55
N ALA A 170 -19.91 18.57 12.48
CA ALA A 170 -19.53 19.06 13.80
C ALA A 170 -18.41 20.11 13.79
N TRP A 171 -17.58 20.17 12.72
CA TRP A 171 -16.47 21.11 12.59
C TRP A 171 -16.76 22.25 11.63
N LYS A 172 -17.89 22.23 10.97
CA LYS A 172 -18.27 23.22 9.94
C LYS A 172 -18.31 24.63 10.51
N GLY A 173 -17.60 25.55 9.86
CA GLY A 173 -17.54 26.96 10.25
C GLY A 173 -16.53 27.27 11.38
N ALA A 174 -15.76 26.31 11.85
CA ALA A 174 -14.65 26.55 12.76
C ALA A 174 -13.54 27.38 12.10
N SER A 175 -12.74 28.09 12.91
CA SER A 175 -11.50 28.70 12.41
C SER A 175 -10.48 27.63 12.03
N ASP A 176 -9.48 28.00 11.24
CA ASP A 176 -8.41 27.07 10.81
C ASP A 176 -7.72 26.41 12.02
N GLU A 177 -7.48 27.16 13.10
CA GLU A 177 -6.87 26.66 14.34
C GLU A 177 -7.78 25.63 15.04
N VAL A 178 -9.06 25.98 15.26
CA VAL A 178 -10.04 25.07 15.89
C VAL A 178 -10.28 23.82 15.04
N MET A 179 -10.22 23.95 13.72
CA MET A 179 -10.32 22.82 12.80
C MET A 179 -9.13 21.87 12.97
N ALA A 180 -7.90 22.42 13.05
CA ALA A 180 -6.69 21.64 13.26
C ALA A 180 -6.70 20.93 14.63
N ASP A 181 -7.13 21.61 15.69
CA ASP A 181 -7.29 21.02 17.03
C ASP A 181 -8.33 19.90 17.03
N SER A 182 -9.45 20.09 16.34
CA SER A 182 -10.51 19.08 16.21
C SER A 182 -10.01 17.83 15.48
N LEU A 183 -9.29 18.01 14.36
CA LEU A 183 -8.69 16.94 13.59
C LEU A 183 -7.66 16.18 14.43
N SER A 184 -6.79 16.89 15.15
CA SER A 184 -5.81 16.30 16.06
C SER A 184 -6.48 15.48 17.16
N ALA A 185 -7.45 16.07 17.87
CA ALA A 185 -8.17 15.39 18.95
C ALA A 185 -8.91 14.14 18.46
N TYR A 186 -9.53 14.19 17.28
CA TYR A 186 -10.18 13.04 16.65
C TYR A 186 -9.16 11.95 16.31
N THR A 187 -8.02 12.32 15.73
CA THR A 187 -6.95 11.38 15.38
C THR A 187 -6.42 10.67 16.63
N HIS A 188 -6.16 11.40 17.71
CA HIS A 188 -5.75 10.81 19.01
C HIS A 188 -6.79 9.82 19.52
N MET A 189 -8.05 10.23 19.57
CA MET A 189 -9.15 9.40 20.10
C MET A 189 -9.30 8.10 19.31
N VAL A 190 -9.26 8.16 17.98
CA VAL A 190 -9.34 6.96 17.11
C VAL A 190 -8.15 6.04 17.35
N LEU A 191 -6.93 6.56 17.31
CA LEU A 191 -5.72 5.73 17.44
C LEU A 191 -5.60 5.11 18.85
N GLN A 192 -5.97 5.83 19.91
CA GLN A 192 -6.01 5.29 21.26
C GLN A 192 -7.02 4.14 21.37
N THR A 193 -8.22 4.31 20.78
CA THR A 193 -9.26 3.26 20.79
C THR A 193 -8.78 2.02 20.03
N LEU A 194 -8.21 2.18 18.84
CA LEU A 194 -7.67 1.07 18.06
C LEU A 194 -6.54 0.35 18.80
N LYS A 195 -5.62 1.07 19.44
CA LYS A 195 -4.56 0.50 20.26
C LYS A 195 -5.12 -0.34 21.41
N ALA A 196 -6.09 0.21 22.15
CA ALA A 196 -6.72 -0.47 23.27
C ALA A 196 -7.41 -1.78 22.85
N ALA A 197 -7.93 -1.85 21.63
CA ALA A 197 -8.58 -3.02 21.05
C ALA A 197 -7.60 -4.04 20.42
N GLY A 198 -6.29 -3.77 20.40
CA GLY A 198 -5.31 -4.60 19.68
C GLY A 198 -5.36 -4.48 18.16
N ALA A 199 -5.90 -3.37 17.65
CA ALA A 199 -6.01 -3.02 16.24
C ALA A 199 -5.07 -1.85 15.86
N THR A 200 -3.88 -1.77 16.44
CA THR A 200 -2.92 -0.70 16.15
C THR A 200 -2.57 -0.70 14.66
N PRO A 201 -2.76 0.41 13.94
CA PRO A 201 -2.42 0.47 12.53
C PRO A 201 -0.89 0.50 12.31
N ASP A 202 -0.45 -0.13 11.23
CA ASP A 202 0.93 -0.10 10.76
C ASP A 202 1.17 1.05 9.77
N PHE A 203 0.09 1.46 9.09
CA PHE A 203 0.05 2.60 8.19
C PHE A 203 -1.13 3.49 8.56
N VAL A 204 -0.93 4.80 8.51
CA VAL A 204 -2.00 5.78 8.72
C VAL A 204 -1.99 6.77 7.57
N GLN A 205 -3.09 6.80 6.83
CA GLN A 205 -3.32 7.76 5.78
C GLN A 205 -4.02 8.98 6.37
N VAL A 206 -3.35 10.13 6.31
CA VAL A 206 -3.83 11.40 6.83
C VAL A 206 -4.55 12.15 5.72
N GLY A 207 -5.82 11.83 5.55
CA GLY A 207 -6.68 12.32 4.46
C GLY A 207 -6.68 11.42 3.22
N ASN A 208 -7.85 11.33 2.55
CA ASN A 208 -8.06 10.59 1.31
C ASN A 208 -8.09 11.55 0.11
N GLU A 209 -7.25 11.30 -0.91
CA GLU A 209 -7.19 12.06 -2.18
C GLU A 209 -7.16 13.59 -2.03
N ILE A 210 -6.37 14.09 -1.10
CA ILE A 210 -6.41 15.46 -0.59
C ILE A 210 -5.62 16.48 -1.40
N MET A 211 -5.27 16.21 -2.64
CA MET A 211 -4.49 17.14 -3.48
C MET A 211 -5.18 18.51 -3.67
N TYR A 212 -6.50 18.56 -3.59
CA TYR A 212 -7.30 19.77 -3.77
C TYR A 212 -7.85 20.35 -2.49
N GLY A 213 -7.62 19.71 -1.36
CA GLY A 213 -8.02 20.23 -0.06
C GLY A 213 -8.41 19.19 0.97
N LEU A 214 -8.70 19.65 2.17
CA LEU A 214 -9.15 18.82 3.30
C LEU A 214 -9.98 19.69 4.26
N CYS A 215 -11.05 19.14 4.82
CA CYS A 215 -11.95 19.81 5.79
C CYS A 215 -12.44 21.18 5.31
N GLY A 216 -12.76 21.31 4.03
CA GLY A 216 -13.22 22.56 3.43
C GLY A 216 -12.12 23.57 3.10
N MET A 217 -10.87 23.32 3.47
CA MET A 217 -9.74 24.17 3.12
C MET A 217 -9.23 23.81 1.73
N GLN A 218 -9.55 24.64 0.74
CA GLN A 218 -9.20 24.41 -0.65
C GLN A 218 -7.76 24.83 -0.94
N VAL A 219 -7.05 23.96 -1.66
CA VAL A 219 -5.72 24.21 -2.26
C VAL A 219 -5.71 23.67 -3.68
N HIS A 220 -4.68 24.00 -4.45
CA HIS A 220 -4.47 23.46 -5.80
C HIS A 220 -3.01 23.01 -5.98
N PRO A 221 -2.76 22.01 -6.82
CA PRO A 221 -1.40 21.55 -7.13
C PRO A 221 -0.68 22.48 -8.15
N TYR A 222 -1.01 23.76 -8.12
CA TYR A 222 -0.42 24.86 -8.89
C TYR A 222 -0.75 26.17 -8.19
N ASP A 223 -0.07 27.26 -8.55
CA ASP A 223 -0.35 28.56 -7.96
C ASP A 223 -1.74 29.05 -8.35
N LYS A 224 -2.58 29.28 -7.34
CA LYS A 224 -3.93 29.80 -7.50
C LYS A 224 -4.27 30.78 -6.39
N SER A 225 -4.81 31.92 -6.78
CA SER A 225 -5.30 32.90 -5.83
C SER A 225 -6.50 32.36 -5.03
N GLY A 226 -6.49 32.59 -3.74
CA GLY A 226 -7.56 32.16 -2.82
C GLY A 226 -7.30 30.79 -2.16
N ASP A 227 -6.23 30.11 -2.49
CA ASP A 227 -5.83 28.87 -1.81
C ASP A 227 -5.47 29.12 -0.35
N ASN A 228 -6.00 28.29 0.55
CA ASN A 228 -5.66 28.32 1.98
C ASN A 228 -4.56 27.32 2.35
N TRP A 229 -3.38 27.50 1.77
CA TRP A 229 -2.23 26.63 2.08
C TRP A 229 -1.82 26.69 3.56
N THR A 230 -1.96 27.85 4.22
CA THR A 230 -1.58 27.98 5.64
C THR A 230 -2.45 27.09 6.53
N GLY A 231 -3.77 27.20 6.42
CA GLY A 231 -4.69 26.37 7.18
C GLY A 231 -4.56 24.89 6.81
N TYR A 232 -4.49 24.59 5.51
CA TYR A 232 -4.34 23.21 5.01
C TYR A 232 -3.08 22.52 5.56
N LEU A 233 -1.94 23.17 5.52
CA LEU A 233 -0.69 22.63 6.08
C LEU A 233 -0.77 22.50 7.61
N GLY A 234 -1.51 23.38 8.27
CA GLY A 234 -1.83 23.25 9.69
C GLY A 234 -2.58 21.96 10.01
N LEU A 235 -3.62 21.61 9.22
CA LEU A 235 -4.35 20.35 9.35
C LEU A 235 -3.43 19.14 9.18
N LEU A 236 -2.63 19.12 8.12
CA LEU A 236 -1.72 17.99 7.86
C LEU A 236 -0.71 17.79 8.98
N LYS A 237 -0.10 18.89 9.47
CA LYS A 237 0.83 18.83 10.60
C LYS A 237 0.15 18.32 11.87
N ALA A 238 -1.05 18.79 12.17
CA ALA A 238 -1.83 18.35 13.33
C ALA A 238 -2.13 16.86 13.28
N GLY A 239 -2.60 16.35 12.14
CA GLY A 239 -2.85 14.93 11.94
C GLY A 239 -1.58 14.07 12.01
N CYS A 240 -0.53 14.45 11.29
CA CYS A 240 0.74 13.73 11.30
C CYS A 240 1.38 13.68 12.70
N ASN A 241 1.34 14.78 13.45
CA ASN A 241 1.86 14.84 14.81
C ASN A 241 1.08 13.90 15.74
N ALA A 242 -0.25 13.90 15.67
CA ALA A 242 -1.09 13.00 16.46
C ALA A 242 -0.76 11.51 16.15
N VAL A 243 -0.53 11.18 14.89
CA VAL A 243 -0.09 9.83 14.53
C VAL A 243 1.27 9.50 15.12
N ARG A 244 2.26 10.40 15.04
CA ARG A 244 3.59 10.18 15.63
C ARG A 244 3.54 9.99 17.15
N GLU A 245 2.66 10.72 17.83
CA GLU A 245 2.49 10.61 19.27
C GLU A 245 1.84 9.30 19.68
N GLU A 246 0.77 8.89 19.00
CA GLU A 246 0.02 7.69 19.37
C GLU A 246 0.63 6.39 18.80
N CYS A 247 1.10 6.42 17.56
CA CYS A 247 1.61 5.28 16.83
C CYS A 247 3.00 5.57 16.22
N PRO A 248 4.06 5.75 17.02
CA PRO A 248 5.37 6.20 16.56
C PRO A 248 6.06 5.26 15.56
N ASN A 249 5.59 4.03 15.44
CA ASN A 249 6.11 3.05 14.48
C ASN A 249 5.27 2.97 13.19
N ALA A 250 4.09 3.58 13.16
CA ALA A 250 3.27 3.60 11.97
C ALA A 250 3.89 4.48 10.87
N GLN A 251 3.75 4.05 9.62
CA GLN A 251 4.15 4.85 8.46
C GLN A 251 3.00 5.78 8.09
N ILE A 252 3.30 7.07 7.94
CA ILE A 252 2.31 8.09 7.55
C ILE A 252 2.27 8.21 6.03
N ILE A 253 1.06 8.12 5.48
CA ILE A 253 0.79 8.25 4.05
C ILE A 253 0.06 9.55 3.79
N ILE A 254 0.51 10.33 2.79
CA ILE A 254 -0.26 11.43 2.21
C ILE A 254 -0.71 11.00 0.82
N HIS A 255 -2.02 10.99 0.61
CA HIS A 255 -2.67 10.37 -0.54
C HIS A 255 -3.22 11.39 -1.54
N THR A 256 -2.91 11.20 -2.83
CA THR A 256 -3.35 12.07 -3.93
C THR A 256 -3.90 11.27 -5.12
N ASP A 257 -4.73 11.95 -5.93
CA ASP A 257 -5.51 11.38 -7.03
C ASP A 257 -4.99 11.74 -8.44
N ARG A 258 -3.81 12.35 -8.57
CA ARG A 258 -3.22 12.73 -9.87
C ARG A 258 -1.91 11.99 -10.17
N PRO A 259 -1.93 10.64 -10.16
CA PRO A 259 -0.71 9.82 -10.13
C PRO A 259 0.18 9.99 -11.37
N THR A 260 -0.40 10.34 -12.52
CA THR A 260 0.33 10.50 -13.80
C THR A 260 0.79 11.93 -14.07
N ASN A 261 0.27 12.92 -13.34
CA ASN A 261 0.62 14.33 -13.56
C ASN A 261 1.89 14.71 -12.77
N THR A 262 3.03 14.64 -13.43
CA THR A 262 4.34 14.93 -12.84
C THR A 262 4.43 16.35 -12.28
N GLY A 263 3.86 17.35 -12.96
CA GLY A 263 3.89 18.75 -12.53
C GLY A 263 3.11 18.95 -11.23
N TYR A 264 1.89 18.42 -11.15
CA TYR A 264 1.04 18.53 -9.96
C TYR A 264 1.68 17.82 -8.76
N ASN A 265 2.16 16.62 -8.95
CA ASN A 265 2.85 15.88 -7.89
C ASN A 265 4.11 16.62 -7.40
N SER A 266 4.90 17.17 -8.32
CA SER A 266 6.10 17.95 -7.96
C SER A 266 5.77 19.19 -7.15
N TYR A 267 4.74 19.93 -7.55
CA TYR A 267 4.29 21.13 -6.85
C TYR A 267 3.73 20.79 -5.47
N TYR A 268 2.77 19.87 -5.41
CA TYR A 268 2.07 19.53 -4.19
C TYR A 268 3.02 18.96 -3.11
N TYR A 269 3.74 17.88 -3.42
CA TYR A 269 4.68 17.29 -2.46
C TYR A 269 5.89 18.19 -2.19
N GLY A 270 6.24 19.08 -3.13
CA GLY A 270 7.19 20.17 -2.92
C GLY A 270 6.73 21.13 -1.81
N LYS A 271 5.47 21.56 -1.86
CA LYS A 271 4.87 22.39 -0.77
C LYS A 271 4.92 21.68 0.58
N LEU A 272 4.62 20.38 0.64
CA LEU A 272 4.68 19.60 1.89
C LEU A 272 6.12 19.53 2.43
N ARG A 273 7.09 19.25 1.57
CA ARG A 273 8.51 19.19 1.93
C ARG A 273 9.01 20.55 2.45
N ASP A 274 8.73 21.62 1.70
CA ASP A 274 9.23 22.97 1.99
C ASP A 274 8.59 23.56 3.26
N ASN A 275 7.46 22.99 3.70
CA ASN A 275 6.81 23.31 4.96
C ASN A 275 7.00 22.23 6.03
N GLU A 276 7.92 21.29 5.85
CA GLU A 276 8.29 20.29 6.86
C GLU A 276 7.12 19.43 7.38
N VAL A 277 6.18 19.03 6.50
CA VAL A 277 5.14 18.05 6.86
C VAL A 277 5.82 16.69 7.05
N ASP A 278 5.66 16.10 8.24
CA ASP A 278 6.30 14.83 8.60
C ASP A 278 5.45 13.63 8.15
N PHE A 279 5.75 13.08 6.98
CA PHE A 279 5.15 11.86 6.44
C PHE A 279 6.23 10.95 5.83
N ASP A 280 5.89 9.69 5.56
CA ASP A 280 6.84 8.67 5.09
C ASP A 280 6.60 8.28 3.64
N ILE A 281 5.34 8.17 3.22
CA ILE A 281 4.91 7.54 1.98
C ILE A 281 4.03 8.49 1.17
N ILE A 282 4.32 8.56 -0.11
CA ILE A 282 3.48 9.17 -1.14
C ILE A 282 2.45 8.14 -1.56
N GLY A 283 1.18 8.35 -1.20
CA GLY A 283 0.05 7.52 -1.63
C GLY A 283 -0.53 8.01 -2.95
N LEU A 284 -0.81 7.09 -3.87
CA LEU A 284 -1.38 7.42 -5.18
C LEU A 284 -2.59 6.52 -5.47
N SER A 285 -3.69 7.10 -5.96
CA SER A 285 -4.75 6.36 -6.64
C SER A 285 -4.37 6.15 -8.10
N TYR A 286 -4.55 4.92 -8.63
CA TYR A 286 -4.39 4.67 -10.04
C TYR A 286 -5.56 3.90 -10.64
N TYR A 287 -6.44 4.62 -11.29
CA TYR A 287 -7.56 4.08 -12.06
C TYR A 287 -7.33 4.48 -13.54
N PRO A 288 -7.04 3.55 -14.44
CA PRO A 288 -6.69 3.88 -15.83
C PRO A 288 -7.72 4.76 -16.53
N PHE A 289 -8.99 4.54 -16.26
CA PHE A 289 -10.09 5.34 -16.81
C PHE A 289 -9.92 6.84 -16.52
N TRP A 290 -9.57 7.19 -15.26
CA TRP A 290 -9.43 8.58 -14.83
C TRP A 290 -8.02 9.14 -15.04
N HIS A 291 -7.01 8.28 -14.88
CA HIS A 291 -5.62 8.72 -14.76
C HIS A 291 -4.77 8.40 -16.00
N GLY A 292 -5.33 7.69 -16.98
CA GLY A 292 -4.68 7.41 -18.23
C GLY A 292 -3.63 6.29 -18.17
N TYR A 293 -2.52 6.46 -18.86
CA TYR A 293 -1.60 5.39 -19.18
C TYR A 293 -0.75 4.89 -18.00
N LEU A 294 -0.49 3.59 -17.97
CA LEU A 294 0.45 2.98 -17.04
C LEU A 294 1.90 3.30 -17.39
N ASN A 295 2.27 3.17 -18.67
CA ASN A 295 3.64 3.33 -19.12
C ASN A 295 3.73 3.95 -20.52
N ALA A 296 4.95 4.30 -20.93
CA ALA A 296 5.20 4.95 -22.21
C ALA A 296 4.87 4.07 -23.44
N ALA A 297 4.80 2.74 -23.30
CA ALA A 297 4.46 1.86 -24.42
C ALA A 297 3.00 2.03 -24.85
N GLN A 298 2.11 2.31 -23.88
CA GLN A 298 0.69 2.53 -24.12
C GLN A 298 0.37 3.92 -24.72
N VAL A 299 1.27 4.89 -24.55
CA VAL A 299 1.07 6.27 -25.02
C VAL A 299 1.26 6.34 -26.53
N ALA A 300 0.22 6.73 -27.27
CA ALA A 300 0.28 6.88 -28.73
C ALA A 300 1.21 8.04 -29.14
N ASP A 301 1.03 9.20 -28.54
CA ASP A 301 1.94 10.35 -28.71
C ASP A 301 3.20 10.16 -27.82
N LYS A 302 4.31 9.80 -28.44
CA LYS A 302 5.57 9.56 -27.72
C LYS A 302 6.18 10.83 -27.10
N SER A 303 5.66 12.01 -27.41
CA SER A 303 6.05 13.27 -26.73
C SER A 303 5.36 13.43 -25.38
N ASP A 304 4.19 12.82 -25.18
CA ASP A 304 3.49 12.81 -23.89
C ASP A 304 4.24 11.92 -22.88
N LYS A 305 4.66 12.52 -21.78
CA LYS A 305 5.37 11.85 -20.68
C LYS A 305 4.47 11.50 -19.50
N ASN A 306 3.17 11.83 -19.58
CA ASN A 306 2.21 11.60 -18.53
C ASN A 306 1.78 10.13 -18.50
N ASN A 307 2.42 9.37 -17.64
CA ASN A 307 2.06 7.99 -17.29
C ASN A 307 2.56 7.67 -15.89
N LEU A 308 1.98 6.63 -15.28
CA LEU A 308 2.28 6.27 -13.90
C LEU A 308 3.76 5.97 -13.66
N VAL A 309 4.37 5.17 -14.52
CA VAL A 309 5.78 4.76 -14.36
C VAL A 309 6.72 5.96 -14.39
N ASN A 310 6.50 6.90 -15.31
CA ASN A 310 7.31 8.12 -15.41
C ASN A 310 7.11 9.02 -14.18
N ALA A 311 5.87 9.18 -13.73
CA ALA A 311 5.57 9.99 -12.54
C ALA A 311 6.24 9.41 -11.29
N VAL A 312 6.18 8.09 -11.08
CA VAL A 312 6.84 7.42 -9.96
C VAL A 312 8.37 7.56 -10.02
N LYS A 313 8.97 7.46 -11.21
CA LYS A 313 10.42 7.72 -11.40
C LYS A 313 10.79 9.17 -11.07
N ASN A 314 9.94 10.13 -11.47
CA ASN A 314 10.13 11.53 -11.14
C ASN A 314 10.04 11.77 -9.62
N LEU A 315 9.06 11.16 -8.94
CA LEU A 315 8.94 11.23 -7.49
C LEU A 315 10.18 10.67 -6.78
N LYS A 316 10.79 9.58 -7.28
CA LYS A 316 12.07 9.08 -6.75
C LYS A 316 13.19 10.10 -6.83
N THR A 317 13.23 10.85 -7.93
CA THR A 317 14.25 11.88 -8.13
C THR A 317 14.05 13.09 -7.21
N LEU A 318 12.81 13.55 -7.06
CA LEU A 318 12.48 14.74 -6.28
C LEU A 318 12.41 14.47 -4.76
N PHE A 319 12.04 13.26 -4.38
CA PHE A 319 11.83 12.84 -3.00
C PHE A 319 12.54 11.50 -2.72
N PRO A 320 13.88 11.44 -2.78
CA PRO A 320 14.65 10.19 -2.75
C PRO A 320 14.45 9.37 -1.47
N ASN A 321 14.06 10.03 -0.38
CA ASN A 321 13.81 9.41 0.92
C ASN A 321 12.34 9.03 1.16
N LYS A 322 11.45 9.32 0.21
CA LYS A 322 10.04 8.95 0.32
C LYS A 322 9.76 7.67 -0.48
N ARG A 323 8.82 6.89 0.05
CA ARG A 323 8.31 5.70 -0.62
C ARG A 323 7.05 6.07 -1.38
N VAL A 324 6.69 5.24 -2.34
CA VAL A 324 5.44 5.35 -3.09
C VAL A 324 4.61 4.10 -2.84
N HIS A 325 3.35 4.29 -2.51
CA HIS A 325 2.37 3.21 -2.39
C HIS A 325 1.20 3.52 -3.32
N ILE A 326 0.85 2.59 -4.19
CA ILE A 326 -0.42 2.66 -4.92
C ILE A 326 -1.49 2.21 -3.94
N VAL A 327 -2.07 3.18 -3.23
CA VAL A 327 -3.02 2.92 -2.13
C VAL A 327 -4.41 2.56 -2.64
N GLU A 328 -4.69 2.91 -3.90
CA GLU A 328 -5.91 2.53 -4.60
C GLU A 328 -5.63 2.21 -6.06
N CYS A 329 -6.17 1.11 -6.54
CA CYS A 329 -6.27 0.78 -7.95
C CYS A 329 -7.40 -0.22 -8.15
N ALA A 330 -8.09 -0.16 -9.28
CA ALA A 330 -9.05 -1.17 -9.66
C ALA A 330 -9.26 -1.19 -11.16
N TYR A 331 -9.85 -2.27 -11.67
CA TYR A 331 -10.27 -2.40 -13.04
C TYR A 331 -11.55 -3.22 -13.17
N ASN A 332 -12.46 -2.81 -14.05
CA ASN A 332 -13.75 -3.46 -14.21
C ASN A 332 -13.62 -4.76 -15.03
N PHE A 333 -14.27 -5.83 -14.59
CA PHE A 333 -14.32 -7.10 -15.34
C PHE A 333 -15.51 -7.18 -16.32
N GLN A 334 -16.45 -6.24 -16.22
CA GLN A 334 -17.66 -6.20 -17.04
C GLN A 334 -18.18 -4.78 -17.15
N HIS A 335 -18.66 -4.40 -18.34
CA HIS A 335 -19.42 -3.16 -18.50
C HIS A 335 -20.78 -3.27 -17.84
N TRP A 336 -21.22 -2.15 -17.28
CA TRP A 336 -22.60 -2.04 -16.85
C TRP A 336 -23.51 -1.90 -18.10
N PRO A 337 -24.56 -2.73 -18.24
CA PRO A 337 -25.34 -2.81 -19.50
C PRO A 337 -26.04 -1.52 -19.92
N THR A 338 -26.31 -0.61 -18.97
CA THR A 338 -27.13 0.58 -19.23
C THR A 338 -26.33 1.84 -19.53
N GLN A 339 -25.02 1.82 -19.34
CA GLN A 339 -24.27 3.07 -19.32
C GLN A 339 -23.57 3.47 -20.61
N GLY A 340 -23.33 2.60 -21.55
CA GLY A 340 -22.59 2.95 -22.76
C GLY A 340 -21.21 3.57 -22.51
N VAL A 341 -20.73 3.56 -21.26
CA VAL A 341 -19.44 4.06 -20.86
C VAL A 341 -18.40 3.00 -21.17
N ASN A 342 -17.41 3.34 -21.93
CA ASN A 342 -16.27 2.49 -22.16
C ASN A 342 -15.29 2.63 -21.02
N TYR A 343 -15.21 1.62 -20.15
CA TYR A 343 -14.21 1.56 -19.08
C TYR A 343 -12.84 1.11 -19.58
N ASP A 344 -12.75 0.68 -20.82
CA ASP A 344 -11.48 0.34 -21.44
C ASP A 344 -10.65 1.59 -21.65
N THR A 345 -9.67 1.75 -20.86
CA THR A 345 -8.79 2.89 -20.96
C THR A 345 -7.93 2.73 -22.19
N ARG A 346 -8.33 3.46 -23.26
CA ARG A 346 -7.53 3.62 -24.48
C ARG A 346 -7.11 2.27 -25.08
N ASP A 347 -8.01 1.30 -25.05
CA ASP A 347 -7.82 -0.05 -25.59
C ASP A 347 -6.66 -0.84 -24.98
N ALA A 348 -6.13 -0.42 -23.84
CA ALA A 348 -5.02 -1.10 -23.20
C ALA A 348 -5.43 -2.45 -22.59
N TRP A 349 -6.60 -2.49 -21.95
CA TRP A 349 -7.16 -3.71 -21.35
C TRP A 349 -8.66 -3.77 -21.63
N PRO A 350 -9.13 -4.78 -22.38
CA PRO A 350 -10.56 -4.96 -22.61
C PRO A 350 -11.33 -5.11 -21.30
N CYS A 351 -12.50 -4.50 -21.19
CA CYS A 351 -13.38 -4.63 -20.01
C CYS A 351 -13.95 -6.05 -19.96
N SER A 352 -13.19 -6.93 -19.33
CA SER A 352 -13.46 -8.37 -19.20
C SER A 352 -12.68 -8.93 -18.03
N VAL A 353 -13.00 -10.15 -17.60
CA VAL A 353 -12.25 -10.88 -16.58
C VAL A 353 -10.76 -10.99 -16.94
N GLN A 354 -10.47 -11.30 -18.21
CA GLN A 354 -9.10 -11.36 -18.70
C GLN A 354 -8.42 -9.99 -18.73
N GLY A 355 -9.17 -8.94 -19.08
CA GLY A 355 -8.65 -7.57 -19.06
C GLY A 355 -8.33 -7.09 -17.64
N GLN A 356 -9.19 -7.42 -16.66
CA GLN A 356 -8.90 -7.14 -15.25
C GLN A 356 -7.63 -7.85 -14.78
N TYR A 357 -7.46 -9.12 -15.12
CA TYR A 357 -6.22 -9.86 -14.83
C TYR A 357 -5.00 -9.20 -15.50
N ASN A 358 -5.12 -8.86 -16.79
CA ASN A 358 -4.02 -8.25 -17.54
C ASN A 358 -3.64 -6.87 -16.96
N PHE A 359 -4.62 -6.08 -16.52
CA PHE A 359 -4.38 -4.82 -15.81
C PHE A 359 -3.55 -5.04 -14.55
N VAL A 360 -3.98 -5.98 -13.69
CA VAL A 360 -3.25 -6.29 -12.44
C VAL A 360 -1.85 -6.79 -12.75
N LYS A 361 -1.72 -7.67 -13.73
CA LYS A 361 -0.42 -8.20 -14.16
C LYS A 361 0.50 -7.09 -14.64
N ASP A 362 0.05 -6.25 -15.54
CA ASP A 362 0.86 -5.17 -16.10
C ASP A 362 1.23 -4.14 -15.03
N LEU A 363 0.30 -3.82 -14.10
CA LEU A 363 0.59 -2.94 -12.98
C LEU A 363 1.72 -3.50 -12.13
N VAL A 364 1.62 -4.73 -11.68
CA VAL A 364 2.63 -5.41 -10.85
C VAL A 364 3.97 -5.46 -11.58
N ASP A 365 3.99 -5.94 -12.83
CA ASP A 365 5.22 -6.10 -13.62
C ASP A 365 5.94 -4.76 -13.88
N ASN A 366 5.18 -3.66 -14.06
CA ASN A 366 5.77 -2.32 -14.24
C ASN A 366 6.25 -1.69 -12.93
N LEU A 367 5.68 -2.06 -11.78
CA LEU A 367 6.06 -1.50 -10.49
C LEU A 367 7.18 -2.28 -9.79
N ILE A 368 7.32 -3.59 -10.06
CA ILE A 368 8.41 -4.41 -9.50
C ILE A 368 9.80 -3.77 -9.68
N PRO A 369 10.17 -3.26 -10.88
CA PRO A 369 11.49 -2.65 -11.10
C PRO A 369 11.70 -1.30 -10.42
N LEU A 370 10.63 -0.69 -9.89
CA LEU A 370 10.71 0.65 -9.30
C LEU A 370 11.05 0.56 -7.81
N GLU A 371 12.31 0.86 -7.50
CA GLU A 371 12.84 0.74 -6.14
C GLU A 371 12.12 1.57 -5.08
N ASN A 372 11.47 2.67 -5.44
CA ASN A 372 10.72 3.51 -4.51
C ASN A 372 9.27 3.07 -4.30
N VAL A 373 8.75 2.13 -5.06
CA VAL A 373 7.40 1.58 -4.83
C VAL A 373 7.50 0.44 -3.83
N ASP A 374 6.75 0.50 -2.73
CA ASP A 374 6.71 -0.54 -1.71
C ASP A 374 5.32 -1.13 -1.48
N GLY A 375 4.27 -0.57 -2.08
CA GLY A 375 2.93 -1.09 -1.85
C GLY A 375 1.98 -0.96 -3.03
N ILE A 376 1.07 -1.94 -3.12
CA ILE A 376 -0.07 -1.95 -4.04
C ILE A 376 -1.30 -2.43 -3.26
N SER A 377 -2.34 -1.59 -3.21
CA SER A 377 -3.63 -1.93 -2.63
C SER A 377 -4.72 -1.86 -3.70
N TYR A 378 -5.40 -2.99 -3.91
CA TYR A 378 -6.55 -3.05 -4.80
C TYR A 378 -7.79 -2.50 -4.08
N TRP A 379 -8.58 -1.67 -4.74
CA TRP A 379 -9.73 -1.04 -4.13
C TRP A 379 -10.99 -1.87 -4.38
N PHE A 380 -11.62 -2.30 -3.30
CA PHE A 380 -12.79 -3.19 -3.25
C PHE A 380 -12.57 -4.56 -3.91
N PRO A 381 -11.54 -5.30 -3.51
CA PRO A 381 -11.39 -6.67 -3.98
C PRO A 381 -12.54 -7.57 -3.54
N GLU A 382 -13.19 -7.23 -2.42
CA GLU A 382 -14.28 -7.97 -1.81
C GLU A 382 -15.65 -7.71 -2.46
N ASP A 383 -15.75 -6.78 -3.41
CA ASP A 383 -16.99 -6.55 -4.16
C ASP A 383 -17.44 -7.85 -4.84
N ALA A 384 -18.65 -8.28 -4.52
CA ALA A 384 -19.20 -9.55 -4.98
C ALA A 384 -19.97 -9.44 -6.30
N GLY A 385 -19.92 -8.29 -6.95
CA GLY A 385 -20.52 -8.09 -8.26
C GLY A 385 -21.75 -7.19 -8.30
N ASN A 386 -22.31 -7.06 -9.48
CA ASN A 386 -23.40 -6.14 -9.74
C ASN A 386 -24.73 -6.63 -9.15
N GLY A 387 -25.45 -5.75 -8.55
CA GLY A 387 -26.81 -5.96 -8.16
C GLY A 387 -27.02 -6.48 -6.75
N ASP A 388 -25.99 -6.49 -5.95
CA ASP A 388 -26.11 -6.88 -4.57
C ASP A 388 -26.51 -5.75 -3.65
N TYR A 389 -26.86 -6.14 -2.41
CA TYR A 389 -27.34 -5.25 -1.36
C TYR A 389 -26.42 -4.09 -1.05
N VAL A 390 -25.16 -4.28 -1.29
CA VAL A 390 -24.15 -3.26 -1.02
C VAL A 390 -23.82 -2.59 -2.33
N ASN A 391 -24.52 -1.56 -2.64
CA ASN A 391 -24.18 -0.70 -3.74
C ASN A 391 -24.10 0.76 -3.27
N TRP A 392 -23.50 1.56 -4.08
CA TRP A 392 -23.20 2.95 -3.80
C TRP A 392 -24.42 3.85 -3.75
N THR A 393 -25.49 3.48 -4.43
CA THR A 393 -26.59 4.39 -4.72
C THR A 393 -27.94 3.92 -4.24
N THR A 394 -28.20 2.62 -4.14
CA THR A 394 -29.50 2.11 -3.70
C THR A 394 -29.38 0.82 -2.90
N LYS A 395 -30.28 0.63 -1.95
CA LYS A 395 -30.39 -0.58 -1.14
C LYS A 395 -30.82 -1.80 -1.96
N GLU A 396 -31.43 -1.58 -3.10
CA GLU A 396 -32.01 -2.61 -3.98
C GLU A 396 -30.98 -3.16 -4.99
N GLY A 397 -29.74 -2.77 -4.89
CA GLY A 397 -28.70 -3.51 -5.56
C GLY A 397 -28.35 -3.12 -6.98
N ILE A 398 -28.69 -1.95 -7.48
CA ILE A 398 -28.26 -1.52 -8.80
C ILE A 398 -27.36 -0.31 -8.68
N VAL A 399 -26.08 -0.53 -8.82
CA VAL A 399 -25.13 0.56 -9.00
C VAL A 399 -25.13 0.96 -10.46
N GLU A 400 -25.66 2.11 -10.74
CA GLU A 400 -25.42 2.76 -12.01
C GLU A 400 -24.19 3.65 -11.84
N GLY A 401 -23.03 3.22 -12.31
CA GLY A 401 -21.86 4.05 -12.23
C GLY A 401 -20.56 3.33 -12.56
N ASP A 402 -19.53 4.11 -12.65
CA ASP A 402 -18.17 3.70 -12.99
C ASP A 402 -17.54 2.79 -11.93
N TRP A 403 -18.24 2.59 -10.81
CA TRP A 403 -17.72 1.94 -9.61
C TRP A 403 -18.17 0.49 -9.42
N SER A 404 -19.00 -0.05 -10.29
CA SER A 404 -19.45 -1.45 -10.25
C SER A 404 -18.48 -2.40 -10.94
N ASN A 405 -18.63 -3.71 -10.67
CA ASN A 405 -17.91 -4.79 -11.34
C ASN A 405 -16.37 -4.70 -11.26
N ARG A 406 -15.85 -4.31 -10.11
CA ARG A 406 -14.40 -4.18 -9.87
C ARG A 406 -13.81 -5.28 -9.02
N GLY A 407 -14.62 -5.88 -8.15
CA GLY A 407 -14.21 -6.96 -7.27
C GLY A 407 -13.69 -8.18 -8.01
N PHE A 408 -13.21 -9.14 -7.27
CA PHE A 408 -12.73 -10.41 -7.82
C PHE A 408 -13.79 -11.52 -7.77
N TRP A 409 -14.98 -11.22 -7.27
CA TRP A 409 -16.11 -12.15 -7.16
C TRP A 409 -17.34 -11.63 -7.89
N ASP A 410 -18.22 -12.54 -8.30
CA ASP A 410 -19.47 -12.23 -8.99
C ASP A 410 -20.61 -13.04 -8.39
N GLU A 411 -21.40 -12.41 -7.56
CA GLU A 411 -22.54 -13.01 -6.87
C GLU A 411 -23.63 -13.50 -7.84
N ASN A 412 -23.91 -12.73 -8.88
CA ASN A 412 -24.99 -13.04 -9.83
C ASN A 412 -24.80 -14.35 -10.60
N LYS A 413 -23.57 -14.85 -10.63
CA LYS A 413 -23.26 -16.14 -11.26
C LYS A 413 -23.16 -17.28 -10.26
N ASN A 414 -23.57 -17.04 -9.03
CA ASN A 414 -23.37 -18.01 -7.93
C ASN A 414 -21.92 -18.46 -7.80
N GLN A 415 -21.00 -17.59 -8.14
CA GLN A 415 -19.60 -17.90 -8.28
C GLN A 415 -18.84 -16.95 -7.41
N SER A 416 -18.05 -17.48 -6.68
CA SER A 416 -16.95 -16.79 -6.12
C SER A 416 -15.90 -16.55 -7.14
N GLY A 417 -15.17 -15.52 -6.99
CA GLY A 417 -13.94 -15.34 -7.74
C GLY A 417 -14.16 -15.36 -9.24
N HIS A 418 -14.94 -14.46 -9.73
CA HIS A 418 -15.17 -14.30 -11.15
C HIS A 418 -13.85 -14.29 -11.93
N THR A 419 -12.88 -13.54 -11.46
CA THR A 419 -11.53 -13.51 -12.00
C THR A 419 -10.80 -14.84 -11.81
N ILE A 420 -11.02 -15.51 -10.69
CA ILE A 420 -10.39 -16.78 -10.36
C ILE A 420 -10.88 -17.90 -11.27
N ASN A 421 -12.19 -17.90 -11.59
CA ASN A 421 -12.79 -18.99 -12.36
C ASN A 421 -12.63 -18.85 -13.88
N LYS A 422 -12.25 -17.68 -14.39
CA LYS A 422 -12.37 -17.39 -15.83
C LYS A 422 -11.11 -16.86 -16.50
N THR A 423 -10.03 -16.79 -15.80
CA THR A 423 -8.73 -16.42 -16.40
C THR A 423 -8.19 -17.46 -17.38
N GLY A 424 -9.05 -18.37 -17.79
CA GLY A 424 -8.73 -19.45 -18.73
C GLY A 424 -8.27 -20.73 -18.03
N SER A 425 -8.18 -21.80 -18.79
CA SER A 425 -7.50 -22.99 -18.30
C SER A 425 -6.03 -22.66 -18.11
N PRO A 426 -5.42 -23.07 -16.99
CA PRO A 426 -3.99 -22.94 -16.82
C PRO A 426 -3.26 -23.54 -18.03
N GLN A 427 -2.28 -22.85 -18.54
CA GLN A 427 -1.38 -23.45 -19.53
C GLN A 427 -0.65 -24.63 -18.87
N SER A 428 -0.17 -25.55 -19.66
CA SER A 428 0.52 -26.71 -19.13
C SER A 428 1.66 -26.30 -18.19
N GLY A 429 1.56 -26.72 -16.92
CA GLY A 429 2.52 -26.37 -15.87
C GLY A 429 2.19 -25.13 -15.03
N GLN A 430 1.13 -24.40 -15.34
CA GLN A 430 0.64 -23.28 -14.53
C GLN A 430 -0.40 -23.74 -13.51
N THR A 431 -0.41 -23.06 -12.36
CA THR A 431 -1.43 -23.24 -11.32
C THR A 431 -2.51 -22.15 -11.40
N ALA A 432 -3.60 -22.29 -10.66
CA ALA A 432 -4.59 -21.21 -10.53
C ALA A 432 -3.95 -19.91 -10.00
N ALA A 433 -2.93 -20.02 -9.16
CA ALA A 433 -2.16 -18.89 -8.66
C ALA A 433 -1.43 -18.10 -9.76
N ASP A 434 -1.06 -18.74 -10.87
CA ASP A 434 -0.34 -18.07 -11.95
C ASP A 434 -1.26 -17.29 -12.90
N VAL A 435 -2.56 -17.60 -12.91
CA VAL A 435 -3.52 -17.03 -13.87
C VAL A 435 -4.61 -16.19 -13.26
N CYS A 436 -4.66 -16.04 -11.95
CA CYS A 436 -5.69 -15.27 -11.25
C CYS A 436 -5.14 -13.98 -10.65
N ALA A 437 -5.84 -12.87 -10.84
CA ALA A 437 -5.40 -11.56 -10.39
C ALA A 437 -5.03 -11.49 -8.90
N PRO A 438 -5.84 -12.01 -7.95
CA PRO A 438 -5.47 -11.98 -6.54
C PRO A 438 -4.14 -12.67 -6.23
N TYR A 439 -3.88 -13.80 -6.87
CA TYR A 439 -2.63 -14.53 -6.71
C TYR A 439 -1.46 -13.82 -7.39
N TYR A 440 -1.70 -13.20 -8.57
CA TYR A 440 -0.64 -12.49 -9.29
C TYR A 440 -0.09 -11.31 -8.50
N MET A 441 -0.92 -10.66 -7.69
CA MET A 441 -0.49 -9.53 -6.86
C MET A 441 0.64 -9.91 -5.89
N SER A 442 0.69 -11.15 -5.40
CA SER A 442 1.74 -11.62 -4.49
C SER A 442 3.14 -11.56 -5.10
N LYS A 443 3.26 -11.63 -6.42
CA LYS A 443 4.56 -11.51 -7.12
C LYS A 443 5.27 -10.20 -6.81
N PHE A 444 4.52 -9.17 -6.42
CA PHE A 444 5.12 -7.92 -5.96
C PHE A 444 5.88 -8.09 -4.65
N VAL A 445 5.40 -8.91 -3.73
CA VAL A 445 6.07 -9.25 -2.47
C VAL A 445 7.20 -10.25 -2.72
N GLU A 446 6.94 -11.30 -3.47
CA GLU A 446 7.89 -12.38 -3.79
C GLU A 446 9.18 -11.85 -4.43
N SER A 447 9.06 -10.79 -5.25
CA SER A 447 10.20 -10.14 -5.89
C SER A 447 11.25 -9.58 -4.91
N THR A 448 10.93 -9.46 -3.61
CA THR A 448 11.90 -9.11 -2.56
C THR A 448 12.48 -10.32 -1.86
N GLN A 449 11.75 -11.42 -1.81
CA GLN A 449 12.21 -12.67 -1.17
C GLN A 449 13.33 -13.33 -1.97
N ASP A 450 13.35 -13.17 -3.29
CA ASP A 450 14.44 -13.66 -4.14
C ASP A 450 15.76 -12.95 -3.84
N ILE A 451 15.72 -11.70 -3.36
CA ILE A 451 16.91 -10.93 -2.93
C ILE A 451 17.38 -11.42 -1.55
N GLU A 452 16.46 -11.79 -0.66
CA GLU A 452 16.78 -12.39 0.64
C GLU A 452 17.34 -13.81 0.49
N ALA A 453 16.80 -14.60 -0.43
CA ALA A 453 17.27 -15.93 -0.71
C ALA A 453 18.70 -15.96 -1.30
N VAL A 454 19.13 -14.89 -1.93
CA VAL A 454 20.54 -14.69 -2.34
C VAL A 454 21.40 -14.27 -1.14
N GLY A 455 20.80 -13.72 -0.08
CA GLY A 455 21.49 -13.24 1.14
C GLY A 455 21.62 -14.30 2.24
N GLU A 456 20.75 -15.29 2.34
CA GLU A 456 21.01 -16.46 3.15
C GLU A 456 21.92 -17.43 2.40
N PRO A 457 23.13 -17.75 2.88
CA PRO A 457 23.85 -18.86 2.32
C PRO A 457 22.97 -20.08 2.60
N ALA A 458 22.29 -20.62 1.59
CA ALA A 458 21.73 -21.95 1.67
C ALA A 458 22.79 -22.80 2.35
N SER A 459 22.43 -23.45 3.45
CA SER A 459 23.35 -24.16 4.34
C SER A 459 24.31 -25.05 3.52
N ALA A 460 25.40 -24.46 3.11
CA ALA A 460 26.46 -25.16 2.40
C ALA A 460 27.22 -25.93 3.45
N VAL A 461 27.04 -27.23 3.51
CA VAL A 461 27.74 -28.09 4.42
C VAL A 461 29.04 -28.51 3.78
N LYS A 462 30.17 -28.23 4.41
CA LYS A 462 31.45 -28.83 4.01
C LYS A 462 31.48 -30.26 4.42
N LYS A 463 31.73 -31.15 3.45
CA LYS A 463 31.90 -32.58 3.66
C LYS A 463 33.26 -33.03 3.16
N LEU A 464 33.81 -34.05 3.81
CA LEU A 464 34.97 -34.73 3.29
C LEU A 464 34.48 -35.93 2.41
N MET A 465 34.80 -35.92 1.13
CA MET A 465 34.44 -36.98 0.20
C MET A 465 35.71 -37.43 -0.54
N ASN A 466 36.06 -38.69 -0.36
CA ASN A 466 37.29 -39.28 -0.92
C ASN A 466 38.57 -38.50 -0.60
N GLY A 467 38.69 -37.96 0.63
CA GLY A 467 39.86 -37.19 1.06
C GLY A 467 39.91 -35.73 0.60
N GLN A 468 38.90 -35.27 -0.14
CA GLN A 468 38.77 -33.88 -0.60
C GLN A 468 37.61 -33.17 0.09
N VAL A 469 37.82 -31.91 0.46
CA VAL A 469 36.76 -31.07 1.01
C VAL A 469 35.85 -30.62 -0.16
N VAL A 470 34.57 -30.93 -0.05
CA VAL A 470 33.52 -30.52 -1.00
C VAL A 470 32.44 -29.73 -0.32
N ILE A 471 31.72 -28.91 -1.08
CA ILE A 471 30.60 -28.11 -0.63
C ILE A 471 29.30 -28.78 -1.14
N GLU A 472 28.43 -29.19 -0.23
CA GLU A 472 27.10 -29.65 -0.58
C GLU A 472 26.11 -28.52 -0.39
N ARG A 473 25.36 -28.15 -1.46
CA ARG A 473 24.37 -27.11 -1.48
C ARG A 473 23.17 -27.56 -2.31
N ASN A 474 21.96 -27.49 -1.73
CA ASN A 474 20.71 -27.89 -2.39
C ASN A 474 20.77 -29.27 -3.05
N GLY A 475 21.36 -30.29 -2.35
CA GLY A 475 21.49 -31.65 -2.85
C GLY A 475 22.54 -31.83 -3.94
N ASN A 476 23.27 -30.81 -4.33
CA ASN A 476 24.37 -30.86 -5.28
C ASN A 476 25.72 -30.72 -4.56
N THR A 477 26.74 -31.41 -5.07
CA THR A 477 28.09 -31.37 -4.54
C THR A 477 28.99 -30.57 -5.48
N TYR A 478 29.83 -29.71 -4.90
CA TYR A 478 30.75 -28.84 -5.63
C TYR A 478 32.16 -28.94 -5.06
N THR A 479 33.15 -28.78 -5.90
CA THR A 479 34.54 -28.55 -5.48
C THR A 479 34.71 -27.17 -4.85
N LEU A 480 35.81 -26.90 -4.14
CA LEU A 480 36.09 -25.60 -3.51
C LEU A 480 36.23 -24.45 -4.53
N ASP A 481 36.53 -24.74 -5.77
CA ASP A 481 36.57 -23.76 -6.89
C ASP A 481 35.22 -23.63 -7.62
N GLY A 482 34.14 -24.25 -7.08
CA GLY A 482 32.77 -24.06 -7.54
C GLY A 482 32.33 -24.96 -8.69
N LYS A 483 33.12 -25.94 -9.11
CA LYS A 483 32.70 -26.91 -10.13
C LYS A 483 31.76 -27.96 -9.53
N ARG A 484 30.64 -28.19 -10.18
CA ARG A 484 29.69 -29.27 -9.80
C ARG A 484 30.28 -30.64 -10.04
N ILE A 485 30.25 -31.46 -9.01
CA ILE A 485 30.63 -32.87 -9.11
C ILE A 485 29.37 -33.64 -9.53
N THR A 486 29.35 -34.14 -10.76
CA THR A 486 28.33 -35.10 -11.22
C THR A 486 28.76 -36.48 -10.82
N ARG A 487 27.86 -37.24 -10.18
CA ARG A 487 28.07 -38.67 -9.90
C ARG A 487 27.96 -39.48 -11.17
#